data_17a3ede69cb53ef8d8098eaa4b92fa17
#
_entry.id   17a3ede69cb53ef8d8098eaa4b92fa17
#
_cell.length_a   1.000
_cell.length_b   1.000
_cell.length_c   1.000
_cell.angle_alpha   90.00
_cell.angle_beta   90.00
_cell.angle_gamma   90.00
#
_symmetry.space_group_name_H-M   'P 1'
#
loop_
_entity.id
_entity.type
_entity.pdbx_description
1 polymer ?
#
loop_
_entity_poly.entity_id
_entity_poly.type
_entity_poly.pdbx_seq_one_letter_code
_entity_poly.pdbx_strand_id
1 'polypeptide(L)'
;MKKRRLIALAAAAVMAASSLAGCGGSQTSSTTAAGSTAETAAASSNAVSPDAKSTDQTLGGGIAVGSSDGEAVKGGTLVVSMPSSPLTLDPKAYSTMYENHIMYNVLDTLFVWDKDYKEVIPSLATDYTVSDDGLTYTINLRDDVYFQKGKFQDGRKMTADDVVYSLERSKEESTTDRICRDFFDYCEATSPTQVVIHMKSVAGPFISQLAGIGNAILPKEEVEGWGEDFGSHIVGTGAFTLEEIVTDEKVTLKKNENYWGTEPNVDGIEFRIISDSNQAINAVQTGEVDIAMYLQGEAIKRAQDADLLLQAPSSAVTYVRFNMQNGPTANADVRKALTMAVDIDSMVAGIYQYGEGTRAYQPLPVYSFAYDTAYNDLVPSYDPEGAKKLLAEAGYPDGFTMSLYIGSTTYREKMAQMLQYYWSQIGVTLDIKSSTMADWSAAVVDSWQSDVVNSYGVSWNSDPDPYGFLGKFFSSQTLHASSNAGGYNDPEMDELLNEGFGSTDTAKRAESYKKVIEKVMNEYTGIYYAYECRNWAVSPKVHDAVLRADNQMLVATPFNNIWVEK
;
A
#
# COMPACT_ATOMS: atom_id res chain seq x y z
N MET A 1 -0.19 -6.07 51.31
CA MET A 1 -0.47 -7.44 51.85
C MET A 1 -1.06 -8.27 50.72
N LYS A 2 -0.28 -9.21 50.24
CA LYS A 2 -0.51 -10.63 49.92
C LYS A 2 -1.94 -10.96 49.39
N LYS A 3 -2.10 -11.50 48.16
CA LYS A 3 -1.79 -12.91 47.82
C LYS A 3 -1.70 -13.12 46.30
N ARG A 4 -0.61 -13.75 45.91
CA ARG A 4 -0.40 -14.49 44.68
C ARG A 4 -1.34 -15.71 44.64
N ARG A 5 -1.75 -16.14 43.45
CA ARG A 5 -1.86 -17.58 43.12
C ARG A 5 -1.52 -17.81 41.64
N LEU A 6 -0.42 -18.50 41.47
CA LEU A 6 -0.06 -19.30 40.32
C LEU A 6 -1.03 -20.49 40.19
N ILE A 7 -1.35 -20.89 38.96
CA ILE A 7 -1.65 -22.30 38.66
C ILE A 7 -0.88 -22.63 37.38
N ALA A 8 -0.12 -23.71 37.50
CA ALA A 8 0.82 -24.23 36.51
C ALA A 8 0.18 -25.33 35.66
N LEU A 9 0.77 -25.50 34.49
CA LEU A 9 0.96 -26.67 33.62
C LEU A 9 0.19 -27.97 33.94
N ALA A 10 -0.37 -28.58 32.87
CA ALA A 10 -0.25 -30.02 32.64
C ALA A 10 -0.18 -30.32 31.17
N ALA A 11 0.97 -30.81 30.73
CA ALA A 11 1.21 -31.45 29.45
C ALA A 11 0.68 -32.88 29.49
N ALA A 12 0.15 -33.37 28.39
CA ALA A 12 0.02 -34.81 28.15
C ALA A 12 0.28 -35.11 26.67
N ALA A 13 1.44 -35.72 26.44
CA ALA A 13 1.78 -36.41 25.21
C ALA A 13 1.10 -37.77 25.17
N VAL A 14 0.54 -38.12 24.03
CA VAL A 14 0.26 -39.54 23.69
C VAL A 14 0.80 -39.82 22.32
N MET A 15 1.86 -40.66 22.30
CA MET A 15 2.33 -41.40 21.12
C MET A 15 1.40 -42.59 20.88
N ALA A 16 1.17 -42.91 19.63
CA ALA A 16 0.96 -44.29 19.21
C ALA A 16 1.37 -44.46 17.74
N ALA A 17 2.37 -45.27 17.57
CA ALA A 17 2.86 -45.81 16.30
C ALA A 17 2.12 -47.14 16.02
N SER A 18 1.93 -47.45 14.73
CA SER A 18 1.89 -48.82 14.18
C SER A 18 1.88 -48.69 12.64
N SER A 19 2.96 -49.02 11.96
CA SER A 19 3.51 -50.30 11.50
C SER A 19 2.75 -50.85 10.29
N LEU A 20 3.46 -50.76 9.15
CA LEU A 20 4.06 -51.85 8.37
C LEU A 20 3.13 -52.82 7.59
N ALA A 21 3.40 -52.90 6.34
CA ALA A 21 3.56 -54.02 5.40
C ALA A 21 2.77 -53.77 4.12
N GLY A 22 3.25 -54.02 2.91
CA GLY A 22 4.41 -54.66 2.43
C GLY A 22 4.29 -54.93 0.94
N CYS A 23 5.42 -55.23 0.30
CA CYS A 23 5.66 -55.97 -0.92
C CYS A 23 5.03 -55.44 -2.22
N GLY A 24 5.73 -55.30 -3.31
CA GLY A 24 7.01 -55.84 -3.80
C GLY A 24 6.87 -55.94 -5.33
N GLY A 25 7.95 -55.72 -6.07
CA GLY A 25 7.93 -55.99 -7.51
C GLY A 25 8.97 -55.20 -8.28
N SER A 26 10.22 -55.68 -8.23
CA SER A 26 11.30 -55.32 -9.13
C SER A 26 11.06 -55.85 -10.54
N GLN A 27 11.38 -55.05 -11.55
CA GLN A 27 12.01 -55.58 -12.77
C GLN A 27 12.97 -54.55 -13.38
N THR A 28 14.21 -54.97 -13.44
CA THR A 28 15.37 -54.42 -14.16
C THR A 28 15.26 -54.70 -15.65
N SER A 29 15.68 -53.76 -16.48
CA SER A 29 16.51 -54.03 -17.70
C SER A 29 16.93 -52.66 -18.28
N SER A 30 18.20 -52.38 -18.16
CA SER A 30 19.34 -52.51 -19.07
C SER A 30 19.39 -51.48 -20.18
N THR A 31 20.33 -50.57 -19.99
CA THR A 31 21.35 -49.97 -20.91
C THR A 31 21.10 -50.02 -22.42
N THR A 32 21.12 -48.83 -23.03
CA THR A 32 22.08 -48.62 -24.14
C THR A 32 22.41 -47.11 -24.24
N ALA A 33 23.71 -46.85 -24.25
CA ALA A 33 24.29 -45.55 -24.55
C ALA A 33 24.33 -45.36 -26.08
N ALA A 34 23.96 -44.15 -26.54
CA ALA A 34 24.43 -43.66 -27.81
C ALA A 34 24.57 -42.15 -27.68
N GLY A 35 25.77 -41.71 -27.90
CA GLY A 35 26.16 -40.32 -27.83
C GLY A 35 25.71 -39.54 -29.07
N SER A 36 25.89 -38.28 -28.96
CA SER A 36 26.33 -37.36 -29.97
C SER A 36 25.53 -36.07 -30.05
N THR A 37 26.33 -35.06 -30.14
CA THR A 37 26.16 -33.70 -30.70
C THR A 37 25.39 -32.69 -29.86
N ALA A 38 26.20 -31.82 -29.26
CA ALA A 38 25.85 -30.49 -28.84
C ALA A 38 25.42 -29.69 -30.07
N GLU A 39 24.13 -29.37 -30.14
CA GLU A 39 23.63 -28.33 -31.00
C GLU A 39 23.36 -27.12 -30.13
N THR A 40 24.17 -26.08 -30.34
CA THR A 40 24.01 -24.73 -29.82
C THR A 40 22.66 -24.18 -30.31
N ALA A 41 21.65 -24.28 -29.46
CA ALA A 41 20.42 -23.52 -29.64
C ALA A 41 20.73 -22.04 -29.32
N ALA A 42 20.86 -21.25 -30.35
CA ALA A 42 20.84 -19.81 -30.26
C ALA A 42 19.55 -19.37 -29.57
N ALA A 43 19.69 -18.70 -28.44
CA ALA A 43 18.60 -18.02 -27.79
C ALA A 43 18.06 -16.96 -28.78
N SER A 44 16.90 -17.23 -29.35
CA SER A 44 16.15 -16.20 -30.05
C SER A 44 15.71 -15.18 -29.01
N SER A 45 16.32 -14.01 -29.05
CA SER A 45 15.83 -12.82 -28.40
C SER A 45 14.47 -12.48 -29.01
N ASN A 46 13.40 -12.93 -28.37
CA ASN A 46 12.10 -12.31 -28.58
C ASN A 46 12.15 -10.95 -27.88
N ALA A 47 12.67 -9.97 -28.60
CA ALA A 47 12.40 -8.59 -28.31
C ALA A 47 10.87 -8.42 -28.36
N VAL A 48 10.26 -8.16 -27.23
CA VAL A 48 8.88 -7.71 -27.13
C VAL A 48 8.80 -6.44 -27.97
N SER A 49 8.01 -6.50 -29.03
CA SER A 49 7.77 -5.37 -29.93
C SER A 49 7.22 -4.19 -29.13
N PRO A 50 7.72 -2.96 -29.31
CA PRO A 50 7.23 -1.79 -28.59
C PRO A 50 5.93 -1.21 -29.15
N ASP A 51 5.09 -2.00 -29.78
CA ASP A 51 3.80 -1.60 -30.34
C ASP A 51 2.57 -2.01 -29.48
N ALA A 52 2.75 -2.14 -28.15
CA ALA A 52 1.62 -1.87 -27.27
C ALA A 52 1.33 -0.38 -27.39
N LYS A 53 0.13 0.00 -27.83
CA LYS A 53 -0.32 1.39 -27.89
C LYS A 53 0.04 2.05 -26.55
N SER A 54 1.11 2.83 -26.56
CA SER A 54 1.44 3.78 -25.53
C SER A 54 0.30 4.78 -25.54
N THR A 55 -0.73 4.53 -24.72
CA THR A 55 -1.49 5.63 -24.18
C THR A 55 -0.46 6.44 -23.43
N ASP A 56 -0.35 7.69 -23.79
CA ASP A 56 0.52 8.69 -23.16
C ASP A 56 0.17 8.72 -21.66
N GLN A 57 0.79 7.79 -20.91
CA GLN A 57 0.65 7.69 -19.46
C GLN A 57 1.47 8.83 -18.90
N THR A 58 0.85 10.00 -18.78
CA THR A 58 1.32 11.01 -17.84
C THR A 58 1.40 10.32 -16.49
N LEU A 59 2.63 9.98 -16.08
CA LEU A 59 2.95 9.39 -14.79
C LEU A 59 2.20 10.18 -13.71
N GLY A 60 1.20 9.57 -13.06
CA GLY A 60 0.58 10.11 -11.87
C GLY A 60 -0.89 10.54 -11.93
N GLY A 61 -1.68 10.16 -12.93
CA GLY A 61 -3.13 10.37 -12.93
C GLY A 61 -3.94 9.09 -12.71
N GLY A 62 -5.13 9.19 -12.14
CA GLY A 62 -6.10 8.10 -12.14
C GLY A 62 -6.44 7.70 -13.57
N ILE A 63 -6.38 6.40 -13.89
CA ILE A 63 -6.74 5.90 -15.22
C ILE A 63 -8.26 5.66 -15.24
N ALA A 64 -8.95 6.42 -16.08
CA ALA A 64 -10.38 6.25 -16.31
C ALA A 64 -10.65 5.17 -17.37
N VAL A 65 -11.66 4.35 -17.16
CA VAL A 65 -12.16 3.38 -18.12
C VAL A 65 -13.53 3.82 -18.61
N GLY A 66 -13.73 3.69 -19.92
CA GLY A 66 -15.05 3.85 -20.51
C GLY A 66 -15.64 5.26 -20.31
N SER A 67 -14.95 6.31 -20.75
CA SER A 67 -15.65 7.56 -21.01
C SER A 67 -16.62 7.30 -22.17
N SER A 68 -17.88 7.07 -21.87
CA SER A 68 -18.89 6.98 -22.90
C SER A 68 -19.36 8.37 -23.24
N ASP A 69 -19.41 8.70 -24.54
CA ASP A 69 -20.22 9.82 -25.07
C ASP A 69 -21.73 9.55 -24.94
N GLY A 70 -22.13 8.46 -24.22
CA GLY A 70 -23.48 8.01 -24.00
C GLY A 70 -24.08 8.48 -22.68
N GLU A 71 -25.41 8.55 -22.60
CA GLU A 71 -26.11 8.77 -21.33
C GLU A 71 -25.90 7.56 -20.40
N ALA A 72 -25.54 7.83 -19.14
CA ALA A 72 -25.37 6.79 -18.13
C ALA A 72 -26.64 5.96 -17.95
N VAL A 73 -26.51 4.65 -17.93
CA VAL A 73 -27.61 3.72 -17.64
C VAL A 73 -27.80 3.67 -16.13
N LYS A 74 -29.02 3.96 -15.67
CA LYS A 74 -29.35 3.86 -14.24
C LYS A 74 -29.85 2.48 -13.87
N GLY A 75 -29.52 2.05 -12.66
CA GLY A 75 -29.96 0.82 -12.04
C GLY A 75 -29.01 -0.35 -12.24
N GLY A 76 -29.31 -1.48 -11.60
CA GLY A 76 -28.48 -2.67 -11.57
C GLY A 76 -27.45 -2.67 -10.43
N THR A 77 -26.77 -3.79 -10.28
CA THR A 77 -25.73 -3.98 -9.25
C THR A 77 -24.38 -4.09 -9.93
N LEU A 78 -23.39 -3.30 -9.45
CA LEU A 78 -21.99 -3.47 -9.83
C LEU A 78 -21.41 -4.65 -9.04
N VAL A 79 -20.92 -5.67 -9.73
CA VAL A 79 -20.29 -6.83 -9.09
C VAL A 79 -18.78 -6.73 -9.21
N VAL A 80 -18.11 -6.64 -8.05
CA VAL A 80 -16.66 -6.47 -7.95
C VAL A 80 -16.07 -7.67 -7.22
N SER A 81 -15.05 -8.33 -7.76
CA SER A 81 -14.35 -9.36 -7.00
C SER A 81 -13.12 -8.82 -6.29
N MET A 82 -12.91 -9.29 -5.06
CA MET A 82 -11.70 -9.06 -4.28
C MET A 82 -11.22 -10.36 -3.63
N PRO A 83 -9.91 -10.51 -3.30
CA PRO A 83 -9.35 -11.82 -2.92
C PRO A 83 -9.66 -12.27 -1.49
N SER A 84 -10.09 -11.38 -0.61
CA SER A 84 -10.34 -11.71 0.81
C SER A 84 -11.47 -10.88 1.40
N SER A 85 -12.13 -11.45 2.40
CA SER A 85 -13.12 -10.75 3.22
C SER A 85 -12.48 -9.64 4.06
N PRO A 86 -13.24 -8.56 4.36
CA PRO A 86 -12.82 -7.59 5.38
C PRO A 86 -12.77 -8.27 6.76
N LEU A 87 -11.81 -7.86 7.60
CA LEU A 87 -11.73 -8.30 9.00
C LEU A 87 -12.64 -7.47 9.90
N THR A 88 -12.72 -6.18 9.66
CA THR A 88 -13.61 -5.23 10.34
C THR A 88 -13.80 -4.02 9.45
N LEU A 89 -14.98 -3.40 9.51
CA LEU A 89 -15.23 -2.12 8.85
C LEU A 89 -15.22 -0.95 9.84
N ASP A 90 -14.72 -1.14 11.07
CA ASP A 90 -14.53 -0.03 12.00
C ASP A 90 -13.29 0.79 11.62
N PRO A 91 -13.43 2.10 11.30
CA PRO A 91 -12.32 2.95 10.89
C PRO A 91 -11.15 3.02 11.89
N LYS A 92 -11.38 2.76 13.16
CA LYS A 92 -10.30 2.75 14.18
C LYS A 92 -9.34 1.56 14.06
N ALA A 93 -9.74 0.47 13.40
CA ALA A 93 -9.07 -0.83 13.52
C ALA A 93 -8.86 -1.58 12.19
N TYR A 94 -9.17 -0.96 11.05
CA TYR A 94 -8.94 -1.59 9.75
C TYR A 94 -7.44 -1.87 9.54
N SER A 95 -7.12 -2.92 8.81
CA SER A 95 -5.73 -3.37 8.63
C SER A 95 -5.37 -3.70 7.19
N THR A 96 -6.34 -3.86 6.30
CA THR A 96 -6.13 -4.19 4.89
C THR A 96 -6.81 -3.19 3.96
N MET A 97 -6.49 -3.29 2.68
CA MET A 97 -7.13 -2.44 1.66
C MET A 97 -8.54 -2.93 1.30
N TYR A 98 -8.90 -4.16 1.68
CA TYR A 98 -10.21 -4.72 1.37
C TYR A 98 -11.33 -4.04 2.15
N GLU A 99 -11.06 -3.66 3.41
CA GLU A 99 -11.97 -2.86 4.22
C GLU A 99 -12.21 -1.48 3.60
N ASN A 100 -11.16 -0.86 3.06
CA ASN A 100 -11.23 0.49 2.51
C ASN A 100 -12.19 0.58 1.32
N HIS A 101 -12.21 -0.43 0.43
CA HIS A 101 -13.14 -0.45 -0.72
C HIS A 101 -14.60 -0.37 -0.30
N ILE A 102 -14.94 -0.96 0.84
CA ILE A 102 -16.30 -0.95 1.38
C ILE A 102 -16.55 0.36 2.13
N MET A 103 -15.64 0.70 3.04
CA MET A 103 -15.80 1.88 3.91
C MET A 103 -15.93 3.19 3.14
N TYR A 104 -15.11 3.44 2.10
CA TYR A 104 -15.21 4.67 1.30
C TYR A 104 -16.50 4.80 0.47
N ASN A 105 -17.29 3.74 0.34
CA ASN A 105 -18.60 3.82 -0.30
C ASN A 105 -19.75 4.00 0.72
N VAL A 106 -19.52 3.71 2.02
CA VAL A 106 -20.50 3.81 3.10
C VAL A 106 -20.27 5.02 4.00
N LEU A 107 -19.02 5.42 4.16
CA LEU A 107 -18.59 6.49 5.06
C LEU A 107 -17.97 7.63 4.26
N ASP A 108 -18.10 8.85 4.76
CA ASP A 108 -17.39 10.02 4.23
C ASP A 108 -16.43 10.59 5.27
N THR A 109 -15.40 11.28 4.75
CA THR A 109 -14.42 12.06 5.49
C THR A 109 -14.61 13.55 5.27
N LEU A 110 -13.93 14.40 6.05
CA LEU A 110 -14.01 15.86 5.85
C LEU A 110 -13.46 16.29 4.50
N PHE A 111 -12.43 15.61 4.03
CA PHE A 111 -11.77 15.84 2.75
C PHE A 111 -11.59 14.51 2.03
N VAL A 112 -11.34 14.55 0.73
CA VAL A 112 -11.00 13.37 -0.08
C VAL A 112 -9.85 13.70 -1.02
N TRP A 113 -9.10 12.69 -1.46
CA TRP A 113 -8.13 12.85 -2.52
C TRP A 113 -8.83 13.00 -3.87
N ASP A 114 -8.30 13.85 -4.74
CA ASP A 114 -8.78 14.03 -6.10
C ASP A 114 -8.61 12.77 -6.97
N LYS A 115 -9.10 12.81 -8.21
CA LYS A 115 -8.99 11.67 -9.14
C LYS A 115 -7.56 11.26 -9.44
N ASP A 116 -6.62 12.21 -9.39
CA ASP A 116 -5.23 12.00 -9.72
C ASP A 116 -4.38 11.61 -8.50
N TYR A 117 -5.01 11.51 -7.32
CA TYR A 117 -4.38 11.19 -6.04
C TYR A 117 -3.20 12.14 -5.72
N LYS A 118 -3.40 13.43 -5.95
CA LYS A 118 -2.37 14.47 -5.75
C LYS A 118 -2.79 15.56 -4.79
N GLU A 119 -4.04 15.97 -4.87
CA GLU A 119 -4.58 17.08 -4.08
C GLU A 119 -5.73 16.61 -3.20
N VAL A 120 -5.82 17.22 -2.03
CA VAL A 120 -6.93 17.01 -1.11
C VAL A 120 -7.99 18.05 -1.41
N ILE A 121 -9.22 17.58 -1.69
CA ILE A 121 -10.36 18.42 -2.00
C ILE A 121 -11.46 18.31 -0.93
N PRO A 122 -12.32 19.33 -0.76
CA PRO A 122 -13.43 19.28 0.17
C PRO A 122 -14.41 18.12 -0.11
N SER A 123 -14.98 17.54 0.99
CA SER A 123 -16.05 16.52 0.98
C SER A 123 -17.16 16.94 1.94
N LEU A 124 -17.17 16.43 3.18
CA LEU A 124 -18.07 16.93 4.23
C LEU A 124 -17.74 18.34 4.70
N ALA A 125 -16.46 18.73 4.60
CA ALA A 125 -16.05 20.13 4.72
C ALA A 125 -16.37 20.89 3.42
N THR A 126 -16.65 22.20 3.53
CA THR A 126 -16.75 23.11 2.38
C THR A 126 -15.45 23.85 2.13
N ASP A 127 -14.77 24.22 3.19
CA ASP A 127 -13.48 24.93 3.19
C ASP A 127 -12.82 24.83 4.57
N TYR A 128 -11.61 25.33 4.66
CA TYR A 128 -10.90 25.52 5.93
C TYR A 128 -9.94 26.69 5.90
N THR A 129 -9.58 27.17 7.07
CA THR A 129 -8.50 28.17 7.27
C THR A 129 -7.55 27.67 8.35
N VAL A 130 -6.30 28.10 8.26
CA VAL A 130 -5.24 27.78 9.24
C VAL A 130 -4.75 29.10 9.82
N SER A 131 -4.56 29.15 11.14
CA SER A 131 -3.93 30.29 11.82
C SER A 131 -2.48 30.50 11.38
N ASP A 132 -1.96 31.71 11.51
CA ASP A 132 -0.59 32.07 11.09
C ASP A 132 0.49 31.22 11.77
N ASP A 133 0.22 30.73 12.99
CA ASP A 133 1.12 29.85 13.75
C ASP A 133 0.97 28.36 13.38
N GLY A 134 0.00 28.02 12.51
CA GLY A 134 -0.26 26.66 12.07
C GLY A 134 -0.88 25.73 13.12
N LEU A 135 -1.37 26.28 14.25
CA LEU A 135 -1.86 25.50 15.39
C LEU A 135 -3.37 25.42 15.49
N THR A 136 -4.10 26.22 14.73
CA THR A 136 -5.57 26.24 14.76
C THR A 136 -6.14 26.11 13.36
N TYR A 137 -6.99 25.11 13.16
CA TYR A 137 -7.73 24.90 11.90
C TYR A 137 -9.21 25.20 12.15
N THR A 138 -9.79 26.11 11.37
CA THR A 138 -11.24 26.34 11.35
C THR A 138 -11.82 25.70 10.11
N ILE A 139 -12.67 24.70 10.27
CA ILE A 139 -13.27 23.92 9.19
C ILE A 139 -14.76 24.22 9.14
N ASN A 140 -15.23 24.67 7.99
CA ASN A 140 -16.64 24.85 7.71
C ASN A 140 -17.23 23.57 7.09
N LEU A 141 -18.41 23.19 7.53
CA LEU A 141 -19.08 21.95 7.14
C LEU A 141 -20.28 22.24 6.24
N ARG A 142 -20.61 21.27 5.40
CA ARG A 142 -21.89 21.23 4.69
C ARG A 142 -23.04 21.20 5.69
N ASP A 143 -24.19 21.75 5.29
CA ASP A 143 -25.39 21.76 6.12
C ASP A 143 -26.55 20.90 5.55
N ASP A 144 -26.29 20.18 4.47
CA ASP A 144 -27.23 19.32 3.74
C ASP A 144 -26.95 17.82 3.89
N VAL A 145 -26.09 17.42 4.83
CA VAL A 145 -25.67 16.04 5.04
C VAL A 145 -26.50 15.35 6.13
N TYR A 146 -26.96 14.14 5.82
CA TYR A 146 -27.69 13.28 6.76
C TYR A 146 -27.03 11.92 6.86
N PHE A 147 -27.01 11.35 8.06
CA PHE A 147 -26.60 9.96 8.23
C PHE A 147 -27.61 9.01 7.58
N GLN A 148 -27.13 7.87 7.14
CA GLN A 148 -27.97 6.73 6.80
C GLN A 148 -28.77 6.30 8.03
N LYS A 149 -29.95 5.68 7.83
CA LYS A 149 -30.68 5.09 8.95
C LYS A 149 -29.91 3.92 9.54
N GLY A 150 -29.79 3.93 10.86
CA GLY A 150 -29.20 2.86 11.62
C GLY A 150 -30.19 2.22 12.58
N LYS A 151 -29.67 1.48 13.54
CA LYS A 151 -30.47 0.84 14.59
C LYS A 151 -30.74 1.79 15.75
N PHE A 152 -29.83 2.72 16.02
CA PHE A 152 -29.86 3.57 17.20
C PHE A 152 -30.15 5.04 16.88
N GLN A 153 -30.21 5.41 15.59
CA GLN A 153 -30.67 6.72 15.11
C GLN A 153 -31.43 6.57 13.78
N ASP A 154 -32.31 7.53 13.45
CA ASP A 154 -33.25 7.45 12.33
C ASP A 154 -32.87 8.40 11.16
N GLY A 155 -31.59 8.41 10.75
CA GLY A 155 -31.13 9.23 9.63
C GLY A 155 -31.11 10.73 9.96
N ARG A 156 -30.63 11.10 11.13
CA ARG A 156 -30.53 12.50 11.55
C ARG A 156 -29.49 13.27 10.76
N LYS A 157 -29.61 14.59 10.75
CA LYS A 157 -28.63 15.50 10.18
C LYS A 157 -27.26 15.37 10.90
N MET A 158 -26.18 15.36 10.13
CA MET A 158 -24.82 15.50 10.64
C MET A 158 -24.57 16.91 11.16
N THR A 159 -23.82 17.04 12.22
CA THR A 159 -23.41 18.31 12.83
C THR A 159 -21.92 18.32 13.19
N ALA A 160 -21.42 19.47 13.58
CA ALA A 160 -20.05 19.62 14.05
C ALA A 160 -19.75 18.76 15.29
N ASP A 161 -20.74 18.43 16.12
CA ASP A 161 -20.56 17.53 17.28
C ASP A 161 -20.19 16.11 16.84
N ASP A 162 -20.66 15.65 15.68
CA ASP A 162 -20.28 14.34 15.12
C ASP A 162 -18.84 14.33 14.65
N VAL A 163 -18.36 15.44 14.10
CA VAL A 163 -16.96 15.62 13.74
C VAL A 163 -16.07 15.59 14.98
N VAL A 164 -16.46 16.33 16.03
CA VAL A 164 -15.74 16.32 17.31
C VAL A 164 -15.67 14.90 17.86
N TYR A 165 -16.79 14.20 17.93
CA TYR A 165 -16.84 12.82 18.41
C TYR A 165 -15.91 11.90 17.61
N SER A 166 -15.96 11.98 16.27
CA SER A 166 -15.21 11.08 15.40
C SER A 166 -13.70 11.32 15.49
N LEU A 167 -13.25 12.58 15.52
CA LEU A 167 -11.83 12.92 15.61
C LEU A 167 -11.26 12.62 16.99
N GLU A 168 -12.00 12.87 18.08
CA GLU A 168 -11.55 12.47 19.43
C GLU A 168 -11.47 10.94 19.55
N ARG A 169 -12.43 10.22 18.98
CA ARG A 169 -12.36 8.75 18.90
C ARG A 169 -11.16 8.26 18.12
N SER A 170 -10.88 8.87 16.94
CA SER A 170 -9.70 8.53 16.14
C SER A 170 -8.41 8.75 16.92
N LYS A 171 -8.28 9.88 17.62
CA LYS A 171 -7.14 10.18 18.48
C LYS A 171 -6.92 9.15 19.59
N GLU A 172 -7.99 8.73 20.26
CA GLU A 172 -7.91 7.85 21.44
C GLU A 172 -7.79 6.37 21.08
N GLU A 173 -8.46 5.93 20.01
CA GLU A 173 -8.67 4.51 19.73
C GLU A 173 -8.00 4.03 18.43
N SER A 174 -7.63 4.93 17.49
CA SER A 174 -7.09 4.49 16.20
C SER A 174 -5.73 3.81 16.34
N THR A 175 -5.62 2.66 15.70
CA THR A 175 -4.34 1.93 15.56
C THR A 175 -3.53 2.39 14.34
N THR A 176 -4.14 3.11 13.43
CA THR A 176 -3.57 3.49 12.12
C THR A 176 -3.21 4.97 12.02
N ASP A 177 -3.99 5.87 12.60
CA ASP A 177 -3.76 7.31 12.52
C ASP A 177 -2.86 7.81 13.66
N ARG A 178 -1.58 8.01 13.33
CA ARG A 178 -0.60 8.56 14.26
C ARG A 178 -0.65 10.08 14.35
N ILE A 179 -1.01 10.77 13.30
CA ILE A 179 -0.98 12.24 13.28
C ILE A 179 -2.09 12.80 14.15
N CYS A 180 -3.30 12.27 14.06
CA CYS A 180 -4.36 12.65 14.98
C CYS A 180 -3.99 12.32 16.43
N ARG A 181 -3.42 11.15 16.71
CA ARG A 181 -3.03 10.76 18.05
C ARG A 181 -1.92 11.62 18.64
N ASP A 182 -0.86 11.89 17.87
CA ASP A 182 0.38 12.47 18.40
C ASP A 182 0.37 14.01 18.35
N PHE A 183 -0.28 14.63 17.37
CA PHE A 183 -0.23 16.07 17.10
C PHE A 183 -1.54 16.81 17.29
N PHE A 184 -2.69 16.16 17.16
CA PHE A 184 -3.98 16.74 17.49
C PHE A 184 -4.14 16.89 19.00
N ASP A 185 -4.59 18.04 19.47
CA ASP A 185 -4.84 18.30 20.89
C ASP A 185 -6.31 18.06 21.25
N TYR A 186 -7.19 18.91 20.75
CA TYR A 186 -8.64 18.79 20.90
C TYR A 186 -9.36 19.52 19.79
N CYS A 187 -10.64 19.28 19.65
CA CYS A 187 -11.49 20.09 18.80
C CYS A 187 -12.81 20.45 19.48
N GLU A 188 -13.45 21.51 18.98
CA GLU A 188 -14.72 22.01 19.49
C GLU A 188 -15.66 22.44 18.37
N ALA A 189 -16.94 22.19 18.55
CA ALA A 189 -17.99 22.69 17.69
C ALA A 189 -18.33 24.14 18.09
N THR A 190 -18.03 25.10 17.23
CA THR A 190 -18.37 26.51 17.45
C THR A 190 -19.75 26.88 16.94
N SER A 191 -20.28 26.07 16.02
CA SER A 191 -21.64 26.11 15.53
C SER A 191 -22.04 24.73 14.99
N PRO A 192 -23.29 24.44 14.63
CA PRO A 192 -23.67 23.16 14.02
C PRO A 192 -22.91 22.81 12.72
N THR A 193 -22.31 23.80 12.07
CA THR A 193 -21.61 23.68 10.78
C THR A 193 -20.17 24.19 10.82
N GLN A 194 -19.55 24.30 11.98
CA GLN A 194 -18.16 24.74 12.09
C GLN A 194 -17.47 24.04 13.25
N VAL A 195 -16.29 23.51 12.97
CA VAL A 195 -15.37 22.88 13.93
C VAL A 195 -14.07 23.69 13.97
N VAL A 196 -13.57 23.93 15.17
CA VAL A 196 -12.22 24.45 15.40
C VAL A 196 -11.36 23.34 15.98
N ILE A 197 -10.22 23.08 15.33
CA ILE A 197 -9.27 22.04 15.72
C ILE A 197 -8.01 22.70 16.24
N HIS A 198 -7.56 22.28 17.40
CA HIS A 198 -6.34 22.74 18.05
C HIS A 198 -5.26 21.66 18.02
N MET A 199 -4.06 22.06 17.61
CA MET A 199 -2.90 21.19 17.46
C MET A 199 -1.90 21.44 18.60
N LYS A 200 -1.26 20.37 19.09
CA LYS A 200 -0.13 20.46 20.05
C LYS A 200 1.10 21.07 19.41
N SER A 201 1.29 20.79 18.13
CA SER A 201 2.37 21.35 17.30
C SER A 201 1.96 21.30 15.83
N VAL A 202 2.63 22.08 14.99
CA VAL A 202 2.35 22.09 13.55
C VAL A 202 2.59 20.70 12.96
N ALA A 203 1.63 20.24 12.17
CA ALA A 203 1.71 18.99 11.42
C ALA A 203 1.26 19.24 9.98
N GLY A 204 2.21 19.45 9.09
CA GLY A 204 1.93 19.74 7.67
C GLY A 204 1.03 18.70 6.98
N PRO A 205 1.15 17.39 7.27
CA PRO A 205 0.26 16.37 6.70
C PRO A 205 -1.17 16.34 7.27
N PHE A 206 -1.54 17.21 8.23
CA PHE A 206 -2.79 17.04 8.99
C PHE A 206 -4.04 17.03 8.10
N ILE A 207 -4.15 17.97 7.15
CA ILE A 207 -5.32 18.01 6.24
C ILE A 207 -5.38 16.77 5.34
N SER A 208 -4.26 16.28 4.85
CA SER A 208 -4.23 15.04 4.04
C SER A 208 -4.61 13.80 4.86
N GLN A 209 -4.29 13.77 6.15
CA GLN A 209 -4.71 12.69 7.04
C GLN A 209 -6.23 12.70 7.28
N LEU A 210 -6.86 13.88 7.29
CA LEU A 210 -8.32 13.98 7.41
C LEU A 210 -9.08 13.46 6.16
N ALA A 211 -8.37 13.18 5.05
CA ALA A 211 -8.90 12.47 3.89
C ALA A 211 -8.79 10.94 4.01
N GLY A 212 -8.08 10.43 5.02
CA GLY A 212 -7.95 9.00 5.28
C GLY A 212 -9.20 8.44 5.96
N ILE A 213 -9.63 7.24 5.55
CA ILE A 213 -10.86 6.59 6.03
C ILE A 213 -10.88 6.36 7.55
N GLY A 214 -9.73 6.31 8.20
CA GLY A 214 -9.62 6.25 9.66
C GLY A 214 -10.21 7.46 10.38
N ASN A 215 -10.42 8.58 9.65
CA ASN A 215 -11.03 9.82 10.13
C ASN A 215 -12.43 10.05 9.56
N ALA A 216 -13.12 8.98 9.17
CA ALA A 216 -14.52 9.05 8.75
C ALA A 216 -15.43 9.62 9.85
N ILE A 217 -16.45 10.39 9.44
CA ILE A 217 -17.41 11.00 10.38
C ILE A 217 -18.54 10.02 10.67
N LEU A 218 -18.73 9.71 11.94
CA LEU A 218 -19.57 8.64 12.43
C LEU A 218 -20.69 9.15 13.35
N PRO A 219 -21.89 8.56 13.29
CA PRO A 219 -22.94 8.85 14.26
C PRO A 219 -22.65 8.16 15.60
N LYS A 220 -22.43 8.96 16.62
CA LYS A 220 -22.09 8.48 17.98
C LYS A 220 -23.03 7.39 18.49
N GLU A 221 -24.33 7.54 18.25
CA GLU A 221 -25.35 6.60 18.72
C GLU A 221 -25.16 5.19 18.16
N GLU A 222 -24.73 5.07 16.90
CA GLU A 222 -24.48 3.78 16.28
C GLU A 222 -23.19 3.15 16.81
N VAL A 223 -22.12 3.96 16.91
CA VAL A 223 -20.83 3.47 17.43
C VAL A 223 -20.97 2.96 18.87
N GLU A 224 -21.59 3.76 19.75
CA GLU A 224 -21.77 3.38 21.15
C GLU A 224 -22.83 2.27 21.32
N GLY A 225 -23.87 2.27 20.49
CA GLY A 225 -24.95 1.30 20.56
C GLY A 225 -24.55 -0.10 20.12
N TRP A 226 -23.66 -0.21 19.14
CA TRP A 226 -23.10 -1.48 18.68
C TRP A 226 -21.83 -1.88 19.46
N GLY A 227 -21.06 -0.92 19.99
CA GLY A 227 -19.81 -1.17 20.70
C GLY A 227 -18.81 -1.92 19.81
N GLU A 228 -18.30 -3.06 20.28
CA GLU A 228 -17.32 -3.87 19.54
C GLU A 228 -17.86 -4.44 18.21
N ASP A 229 -19.19 -4.55 18.07
CA ASP A 229 -19.82 -5.07 16.85
C ASP A 229 -20.01 -4.00 15.75
N PHE A 230 -19.64 -2.72 16.02
CA PHE A 230 -19.85 -1.61 15.06
C PHE A 230 -19.22 -1.91 13.70
N GLY A 231 -18.03 -2.54 13.66
CA GLY A 231 -17.36 -2.90 12.41
C GLY A 231 -18.13 -3.86 11.50
N SER A 232 -19.19 -4.50 11.98
CA SER A 232 -20.10 -5.31 11.18
C SER A 232 -21.41 -4.60 10.83
N HIS A 233 -21.60 -3.37 11.34
CA HIS A 233 -22.86 -2.61 11.26
C HIS A 233 -22.60 -1.13 10.98
N ILE A 234 -21.59 -0.81 10.15
CA ILE A 234 -21.22 0.57 9.88
C ILE A 234 -22.38 1.37 9.28
N VAL A 235 -22.53 2.57 9.79
CA VAL A 235 -23.48 3.59 9.32
C VAL A 235 -22.72 4.90 9.14
N GLY A 236 -22.86 5.55 8.00
CA GLY A 236 -22.20 6.81 7.68
C GLY A 236 -23.09 7.75 6.87
N THR A 237 -22.44 8.57 6.07
CA THR A 237 -23.09 9.58 5.20
C THR A 237 -22.91 9.26 3.72
N GLY A 238 -22.20 8.17 3.38
CA GLY A 238 -21.76 7.83 2.04
C GLY A 238 -22.87 7.45 1.06
N ALA A 239 -22.45 7.26 -0.19
CA ALA A 239 -23.34 7.00 -1.34
C ALA A 239 -24.08 5.66 -1.27
N PHE A 240 -23.58 4.71 -0.47
CA PHE A 240 -24.17 3.39 -0.28
C PHE A 240 -24.30 3.05 1.21
N THR A 241 -25.28 2.21 1.54
CA THR A 241 -25.51 1.64 2.87
C THR A 241 -25.04 0.21 2.91
N LEU A 242 -24.47 -0.24 4.02
CA LEU A 242 -24.16 -1.65 4.25
C LEU A 242 -25.45 -2.45 4.42
N GLU A 243 -25.69 -3.44 3.56
CA GLU A 243 -26.87 -4.31 3.63
C GLU A 243 -26.53 -5.67 4.26
N GLU A 244 -25.46 -6.33 3.83
CA GLU A 244 -25.10 -7.67 4.28
C GLU A 244 -23.60 -7.93 4.20
N ILE A 245 -23.08 -8.66 5.18
CA ILE A 245 -21.74 -9.29 5.15
C ILE A 245 -21.94 -10.80 5.29
N VAL A 246 -21.54 -11.57 4.27
CA VAL A 246 -21.43 -13.02 4.34
C VAL A 246 -19.94 -13.36 4.25
N THR A 247 -19.34 -13.71 5.38
CA THR A 247 -17.90 -13.96 5.51
C THR A 247 -17.44 -14.98 4.46
N ASP A 248 -16.32 -14.69 3.79
CA ASP A 248 -15.70 -15.49 2.73
C ASP A 248 -16.59 -15.74 1.48
N GLU A 249 -17.69 -14.99 1.36
CA GLU A 249 -18.58 -15.07 0.21
C GLU A 249 -18.76 -13.69 -0.44
N LYS A 250 -19.38 -12.75 0.27
CA LYS A 250 -19.68 -11.42 -0.27
C LYS A 250 -19.95 -10.34 0.79
N VAL A 251 -19.84 -9.09 0.35
CA VAL A 251 -20.40 -7.93 1.04
C VAL A 251 -21.32 -7.19 0.07
N THR A 252 -22.55 -6.89 0.50
CA THR A 252 -23.54 -6.20 -0.32
C THR A 252 -23.81 -4.80 0.22
N LEU A 253 -23.72 -3.84 -0.68
CA LEU A 253 -24.08 -2.45 -0.43
C LEU A 253 -25.28 -2.07 -1.29
N LYS A 254 -26.17 -1.22 -0.76
CA LYS A 254 -27.34 -0.69 -1.43
C LYS A 254 -27.21 0.83 -1.55
N LYS A 255 -27.71 1.38 -2.66
CA LYS A 255 -27.75 2.84 -2.89
C LYS A 255 -28.42 3.57 -1.72
N ASN A 256 -27.78 4.65 -1.26
CA ASN A 256 -28.35 5.59 -0.31
C ASN A 256 -29.19 6.62 -1.07
N GLU A 257 -30.51 6.50 -0.98
CA GLU A 257 -31.46 7.38 -1.67
C GLU A 257 -31.41 8.84 -1.17
N ASN A 258 -30.80 9.08 -0.01
CA ASN A 258 -30.65 10.40 0.60
C ASN A 258 -29.20 10.89 0.57
N TYR A 259 -28.37 10.38 -0.35
CA TYR A 259 -27.00 10.82 -0.46
C TYR A 259 -26.91 12.30 -0.83
N TRP A 260 -26.07 13.03 -0.13
CA TRP A 260 -25.86 14.47 -0.30
C TRP A 260 -25.05 14.84 -1.54
N GLY A 261 -24.27 13.90 -2.06
CA GLY A 261 -23.41 14.08 -3.23
C GLY A 261 -24.09 13.69 -4.54
N THR A 262 -23.29 13.25 -5.52
CA THR A 262 -23.81 12.77 -6.80
C THR A 262 -24.60 11.47 -6.63
N GLU A 263 -25.86 11.45 -7.06
CA GLU A 263 -26.69 10.24 -7.00
C GLU A 263 -26.02 9.08 -7.75
N PRO A 264 -25.77 7.91 -7.11
CA PRO A 264 -25.20 6.75 -7.77
C PRO A 264 -26.03 6.27 -8.96
N ASN A 265 -25.35 5.91 -10.05
CA ASN A 265 -26.02 5.33 -11.23
C ASN A 265 -26.46 3.88 -10.98
N VAL A 266 -25.74 3.11 -10.15
CA VAL A 266 -26.07 1.73 -9.80
C VAL A 266 -26.93 1.67 -8.54
N ASP A 267 -27.79 0.65 -8.42
CA ASP A 267 -28.66 0.44 -7.26
C ASP A 267 -27.92 -0.17 -6.07
N GLY A 268 -26.73 -0.75 -6.31
CA GLY A 268 -25.91 -1.37 -5.26
C GLY A 268 -24.57 -1.85 -5.77
N ILE A 269 -23.76 -2.35 -4.84
CA ILE A 269 -22.45 -2.95 -5.09
C ILE A 269 -22.43 -4.32 -4.40
N GLU A 270 -21.98 -5.37 -5.09
CA GLU A 270 -21.66 -6.65 -4.51
C GLU A 270 -20.14 -6.87 -4.58
N PHE A 271 -19.46 -6.87 -3.44
CA PHE A 271 -18.07 -7.28 -3.34
C PHE A 271 -18.02 -8.80 -3.13
N ARG A 272 -17.69 -9.56 -4.17
CA ARG A 272 -17.62 -11.02 -4.16
C ARG A 272 -16.21 -11.49 -3.82
N ILE A 273 -16.08 -12.46 -2.93
CA ILE A 273 -14.78 -12.97 -2.51
C ILE A 273 -14.34 -14.08 -3.48
N ILE A 274 -13.29 -13.79 -4.25
CA ILE A 274 -12.67 -14.75 -5.20
C ILE A 274 -11.15 -14.65 -5.01
N SER A 275 -10.58 -15.59 -4.26
CA SER A 275 -9.16 -15.56 -3.89
C SER A 275 -8.19 -15.94 -5.01
N ASP A 276 -8.64 -16.73 -5.99
CA ASP A 276 -7.82 -17.16 -7.14
C ASP A 276 -7.99 -16.19 -8.32
N SER A 277 -6.89 -15.58 -8.76
CA SER A 277 -6.89 -14.60 -9.86
C SER A 277 -7.36 -15.19 -11.19
N ASN A 278 -7.15 -16.49 -11.46
CA ASN A 278 -7.63 -17.14 -12.68
C ASN A 278 -9.15 -17.38 -12.63
N GLN A 279 -9.71 -17.66 -11.46
CA GLN A 279 -11.16 -17.70 -11.28
C GLN A 279 -11.77 -16.31 -11.43
N ALA A 280 -11.13 -15.28 -10.85
CA ALA A 280 -11.59 -13.90 -10.95
C ALA A 280 -11.65 -13.41 -12.41
N ILE A 281 -10.60 -13.63 -13.22
CA ILE A 281 -10.63 -13.25 -14.65
C ILE A 281 -11.65 -14.09 -15.44
N ASN A 282 -11.85 -15.38 -15.12
CA ASN A 282 -12.91 -16.19 -15.73
C ASN A 282 -14.30 -15.57 -15.47
N ALA A 283 -14.56 -15.15 -14.22
CA ALA A 283 -15.83 -14.55 -13.84
C ALA A 283 -16.11 -13.24 -14.60
N VAL A 284 -15.07 -12.43 -14.88
CA VAL A 284 -15.22 -11.24 -15.75
C VAL A 284 -15.52 -11.65 -17.19
N GLN A 285 -14.80 -12.63 -17.74
CA GLN A 285 -15.01 -13.10 -19.12
C GLN A 285 -16.39 -13.73 -19.34
N THR A 286 -16.98 -14.34 -18.32
CA THR A 286 -18.34 -14.92 -18.39
C THR A 286 -19.43 -13.90 -18.07
N GLY A 287 -19.07 -12.72 -17.54
CA GLY A 287 -20.03 -11.68 -17.14
C GLY A 287 -20.67 -11.92 -15.77
N GLU A 288 -20.10 -12.81 -14.95
CA GLU A 288 -20.51 -13.03 -13.55
C GLU A 288 -20.00 -11.94 -12.61
N VAL A 289 -18.91 -11.27 -12.99
CA VAL A 289 -18.25 -10.17 -12.28
C VAL A 289 -17.99 -9.08 -13.29
N ASP A 290 -18.20 -7.82 -12.89
CA ASP A 290 -17.96 -6.66 -13.74
C ASP A 290 -16.51 -6.16 -13.63
N ILE A 291 -15.94 -6.21 -12.42
CA ILE A 291 -14.55 -5.80 -12.15
C ILE A 291 -13.87 -6.86 -11.28
N ALA A 292 -12.75 -7.41 -11.72
CA ALA A 292 -11.89 -8.22 -10.87
C ALA A 292 -10.66 -7.42 -10.45
N MET A 293 -10.51 -7.20 -9.14
CA MET A 293 -9.40 -6.46 -8.55
C MET A 293 -8.23 -7.38 -8.17
N TYR A 294 -7.03 -6.82 -8.05
CA TYR A 294 -5.82 -7.51 -7.56
C TYR A 294 -5.38 -8.72 -8.38
N LEU A 295 -5.54 -8.68 -9.69
CA LEU A 295 -5.03 -9.74 -10.56
C LEU A 295 -3.51 -9.91 -10.39
N GLN A 296 -3.05 -11.15 -10.42
CA GLN A 296 -1.65 -11.53 -10.29
C GLN A 296 -1.25 -12.58 -11.35
N GLY A 297 0.03 -12.58 -11.70
CA GLY A 297 0.64 -13.58 -12.55
C GLY A 297 -0.06 -13.72 -13.91
N GLU A 298 -0.30 -14.96 -14.34
CA GLU A 298 -0.87 -15.28 -15.66
C GLU A 298 -2.27 -14.66 -15.89
N ALA A 299 -3.05 -14.41 -14.84
CA ALA A 299 -4.36 -13.77 -14.95
C ALA A 299 -4.26 -12.34 -15.53
N ILE A 300 -3.16 -11.62 -15.24
CA ILE A 300 -2.90 -10.29 -15.83
C ILE A 300 -2.71 -10.42 -17.34
N LYS A 301 -1.86 -11.38 -17.78
CA LYS A 301 -1.68 -11.64 -19.21
C LYS A 301 -3.00 -11.98 -19.89
N ARG A 302 -3.82 -12.83 -19.28
CA ARG A 302 -5.14 -13.19 -19.82
C ARG A 302 -6.08 -11.99 -19.92
N ALA A 303 -6.06 -11.10 -18.93
CA ALA A 303 -6.81 -9.84 -18.99
C ALA A 303 -6.31 -8.94 -20.11
N GLN A 304 -4.99 -8.86 -20.30
CA GLN A 304 -4.36 -8.10 -21.38
C GLN A 304 -4.71 -8.68 -22.76
N ASP A 305 -4.57 -9.99 -22.94
CA ASP A 305 -4.89 -10.67 -24.21
C ASP A 305 -6.39 -10.54 -24.59
N ALA A 306 -7.25 -10.32 -23.60
CA ALA A 306 -8.69 -10.12 -23.78
C ALA A 306 -9.11 -8.64 -23.86
N ASP A 307 -8.16 -7.68 -23.82
CA ASP A 307 -8.41 -6.24 -23.79
C ASP A 307 -9.29 -5.78 -22.59
N LEU A 308 -9.10 -6.46 -21.45
CA LEU A 308 -9.83 -6.18 -20.20
C LEU A 308 -8.94 -5.55 -19.12
N LEU A 309 -7.60 -5.49 -19.34
CA LEU A 309 -6.66 -5.07 -18.32
C LEU A 309 -6.68 -3.54 -18.13
N LEU A 310 -6.96 -3.12 -16.92
CA LEU A 310 -6.70 -1.78 -16.42
C LEU A 310 -5.55 -1.87 -15.42
N GLN A 311 -4.45 -1.16 -15.72
CA GLN A 311 -3.22 -1.22 -14.92
C GLN A 311 -2.69 0.17 -14.65
N ALA A 312 -2.30 0.45 -13.39
CA ALA A 312 -1.67 1.70 -12.99
C ALA A 312 -0.59 1.44 -11.93
N PRO A 313 0.49 2.26 -11.90
CA PRO A 313 1.40 2.27 -10.76
C PRO A 313 0.63 2.58 -9.48
N SER A 314 0.99 1.89 -8.39
CA SER A 314 0.41 2.15 -7.08
C SER A 314 1.29 3.08 -6.23
N SER A 315 0.81 3.41 -5.05
CA SER A 315 1.58 4.13 -4.03
C SER A 315 2.66 3.26 -3.35
N ALA A 316 2.79 1.98 -3.74
CA ALA A 316 3.75 1.06 -3.14
C ALA A 316 5.10 1.12 -3.85
N VAL A 317 6.15 1.38 -3.06
CA VAL A 317 7.55 1.28 -3.48
C VAL A 317 8.17 0.04 -2.86
N THR A 318 8.77 -0.79 -3.69
CA THR A 318 9.56 -1.96 -3.23
C THR A 318 11.04 -1.63 -3.19
N TYR A 319 11.69 -2.09 -2.14
CA TYR A 319 13.09 -1.76 -1.90
C TYR A 319 13.82 -2.82 -1.10
N VAL A 320 15.16 -2.77 -1.17
CA VAL A 320 16.09 -3.41 -0.24
C VAL A 320 16.87 -2.29 0.44
N ARG A 321 16.86 -2.27 1.78
CA ARG A 321 17.61 -1.29 2.57
C ARG A 321 18.74 -1.97 3.32
N PHE A 322 19.76 -1.19 3.63
CA PHE A 322 20.98 -1.65 4.27
C PHE A 322 21.04 -1.25 5.75
N ASN A 323 21.77 -2.03 6.55
CA ASN A 323 22.18 -1.61 7.89
C ASN A 323 23.24 -0.50 7.74
N MET A 324 22.92 0.67 8.29
CA MET A 324 23.76 1.88 8.18
C MET A 324 24.77 2.00 9.32
N GLN A 325 24.62 1.18 10.37
CA GLN A 325 25.37 1.32 11.61
C GLN A 325 26.42 0.22 11.81
N ASN A 326 26.13 -1.00 11.35
CA ASN A 326 26.95 -2.16 11.63
C ASN A 326 27.18 -3.04 10.40
N GLY A 327 28.26 -3.83 10.45
CA GLY A 327 28.65 -4.74 9.37
C GLY A 327 29.22 -4.04 8.14
N PRO A 328 29.43 -4.77 7.04
CA PRO A 328 30.02 -4.21 5.81
C PRO A 328 29.22 -3.06 5.21
N THR A 329 27.90 -3.11 5.33
CA THR A 329 26.97 -2.12 4.76
C THR A 329 26.94 -0.79 5.54
N ALA A 330 27.59 -0.67 6.69
CA ALA A 330 27.81 0.61 7.36
C ALA A 330 28.66 1.57 6.50
N ASN A 331 29.55 1.02 5.64
CA ASN A 331 30.36 1.80 4.72
C ASN A 331 29.55 2.19 3.47
N ALA A 332 29.49 3.49 3.16
CA ALA A 332 28.75 4.01 2.00
C ALA A 332 29.28 3.50 0.65
N ASP A 333 30.60 3.30 0.51
CA ASP A 333 31.19 2.79 -0.71
C ASP A 333 30.79 1.32 -0.95
N VAL A 334 30.63 0.53 0.13
CA VAL A 334 30.09 -0.84 0.04
C VAL A 334 28.65 -0.80 -0.46
N ARG A 335 27.80 0.09 0.09
CA ARG A 335 26.42 0.21 -0.36
C ARG A 335 26.32 0.66 -1.82
N LYS A 336 27.19 1.60 -2.22
CA LYS A 336 27.31 2.04 -3.63
C LYS A 336 27.70 0.88 -4.53
N ALA A 337 28.73 0.10 -4.15
CA ALA A 337 29.17 -1.06 -4.92
C ALA A 337 28.07 -2.12 -5.06
N LEU A 338 27.36 -2.41 -3.96
CA LEU A 338 26.22 -3.34 -3.99
C LEU A 338 25.11 -2.87 -4.94
N THR A 339 24.88 -1.55 -5.04
CA THR A 339 23.89 -0.98 -5.97
C THR A 339 24.39 -1.04 -7.42
N MET A 340 25.66 -0.67 -7.68
CA MET A 340 26.28 -0.75 -9.01
C MET A 340 26.33 -2.17 -9.59
N ALA A 341 26.38 -3.18 -8.72
CA ALA A 341 26.46 -4.58 -9.13
C ALA A 341 25.13 -5.17 -9.64
N VAL A 342 24.02 -4.44 -9.55
CA VAL A 342 22.68 -4.95 -9.88
C VAL A 342 22.16 -4.30 -11.17
N ASP A 343 21.88 -5.11 -12.19
CA ASP A 343 21.05 -4.68 -13.33
C ASP A 343 19.58 -4.66 -12.87
N ILE A 344 19.15 -3.48 -12.39
CA ILE A 344 17.84 -3.34 -11.76
C ILE A 344 16.72 -3.45 -12.80
N ASP A 345 16.94 -3.01 -14.04
CA ASP A 345 15.93 -3.11 -15.10
C ASP A 345 15.68 -4.58 -15.46
N SER A 346 16.73 -5.37 -15.66
CA SER A 346 16.62 -6.81 -15.86
C SER A 346 16.03 -7.53 -14.64
N MET A 347 16.36 -7.08 -13.43
CA MET A 347 15.78 -7.62 -12.19
C MET A 347 14.28 -7.38 -12.12
N VAL A 348 13.81 -6.15 -12.37
CA VAL A 348 12.39 -5.80 -12.37
C VAL A 348 11.63 -6.61 -13.42
N ALA A 349 12.16 -6.69 -14.66
CA ALA A 349 11.56 -7.48 -15.74
C ALA A 349 11.48 -8.98 -15.40
N GLY A 350 12.49 -9.52 -14.70
CA GLY A 350 12.51 -10.92 -14.26
C GLY A 350 11.53 -11.23 -13.11
N ILE A 351 11.32 -10.27 -12.20
CA ILE A 351 10.39 -10.41 -11.08
C ILE A 351 8.94 -10.25 -11.55
N TYR A 352 8.65 -9.17 -12.29
CA TYR A 352 7.33 -8.71 -12.66
C TYR A 352 7.04 -8.97 -14.14
N GLN A 353 6.96 -10.26 -14.48
CA GLN A 353 6.88 -10.75 -15.88
C GLN A 353 5.61 -10.30 -16.62
N TYR A 354 4.57 -9.94 -15.90
CA TYR A 354 3.27 -9.54 -16.45
C TYR A 354 2.94 -8.06 -16.18
N GLY A 355 3.98 -7.26 -15.81
CA GLY A 355 3.79 -5.83 -15.55
C GLY A 355 3.26 -5.50 -14.15
N GLU A 356 3.36 -6.44 -13.20
CA GLU A 356 2.95 -6.21 -11.81
C GLU A 356 3.77 -5.14 -11.09
N GLY A 357 4.85 -4.69 -11.70
CA GLY A 357 5.70 -3.62 -11.19
C GLY A 357 6.49 -2.94 -12.30
N THR A 358 6.73 -1.66 -12.14
CA THR A 358 7.57 -0.83 -13.02
C THR A 358 8.82 -0.37 -12.29
N ARG A 359 9.87 0.00 -13.04
CA ARG A 359 11.15 0.47 -12.50
C ARG A 359 10.96 1.68 -11.57
N ALA A 360 11.43 1.58 -10.33
CA ALA A 360 11.57 2.70 -9.40
C ALA A 360 13.03 3.16 -9.31
N TYR A 361 13.24 4.45 -9.13
CA TYR A 361 14.57 5.06 -9.03
C TYR A 361 14.80 5.69 -7.66
N GLN A 362 13.75 5.98 -6.92
CA GLN A 362 13.78 6.73 -5.68
C GLN A 362 12.74 6.21 -4.67
N PRO A 363 12.82 6.61 -3.38
CA PRO A 363 11.93 6.12 -2.34
C PRO A 363 10.50 6.62 -2.43
N LEU A 364 10.23 7.71 -3.17
CA LEU A 364 8.89 8.28 -3.27
C LEU A 364 8.11 7.70 -4.45
N PRO A 365 6.81 7.45 -4.29
CA PRO A 365 5.93 7.13 -5.40
C PRO A 365 5.72 8.34 -6.31
N VAL A 366 5.37 8.08 -7.56
CA VAL A 366 5.20 9.11 -8.62
C VAL A 366 4.11 10.16 -8.34
N TYR A 367 3.25 9.91 -7.38
CA TYR A 367 2.17 10.84 -6.95
C TYR A 367 2.61 11.81 -5.86
N SER A 368 3.74 11.53 -5.22
CA SER A 368 4.21 12.40 -4.14
C SER A 368 4.54 13.79 -4.66
N PHE A 369 4.11 14.82 -3.94
CA PHE A 369 4.35 16.20 -4.36
C PHE A 369 5.83 16.61 -4.36
N ALA A 370 6.71 15.81 -3.75
CA ALA A 370 8.15 15.99 -3.79
C ALA A 370 8.86 15.03 -4.77
N TYR A 371 8.11 14.24 -5.56
CA TYR A 371 8.69 13.38 -6.57
C TYR A 371 9.29 14.23 -7.71
N ASP A 372 10.54 13.92 -8.10
CA ASP A 372 11.21 14.57 -9.22
C ASP A 372 12.04 13.54 -10.00
N THR A 373 11.89 13.50 -11.31
CA THR A 373 12.66 12.60 -12.19
C THR A 373 14.15 12.91 -12.22
N ALA A 374 14.57 14.13 -11.81
CA ALA A 374 15.98 14.48 -11.69
C ALA A 374 16.76 13.57 -10.72
N TYR A 375 16.07 12.95 -9.74
CA TYR A 375 16.71 11.99 -8.83
C TYR A 375 17.06 10.65 -9.49
N ASN A 376 16.50 10.36 -10.65
CA ASN A 376 16.81 9.13 -11.36
C ASN A 376 18.30 9.06 -11.76
N ASP A 377 18.92 10.21 -12.01
CA ASP A 377 20.34 10.33 -12.35
C ASP A 377 21.28 10.08 -11.16
N LEU A 378 20.75 10.05 -9.93
CA LEU A 378 21.51 9.73 -8.72
C LEU A 378 21.71 8.22 -8.52
N VAL A 379 20.95 7.38 -9.25
CA VAL A 379 21.13 5.93 -9.22
C VAL A 379 22.37 5.56 -10.05
N PRO A 380 23.36 4.88 -9.45
CA PRO A 380 24.55 4.50 -10.20
C PRO A 380 24.21 3.52 -11.33
N SER A 381 24.89 3.66 -12.46
CA SER A 381 24.76 2.73 -13.59
C SER A 381 25.23 1.32 -13.21
N TYR A 382 24.66 0.30 -13.83
CA TYR A 382 25.10 -1.08 -13.70
C TYR A 382 26.55 -1.21 -14.20
N ASP A 383 27.47 -1.52 -13.27
CA ASP A 383 28.91 -1.70 -13.52
C ASP A 383 29.49 -2.69 -12.49
N PRO A 384 29.39 -4.00 -12.73
CA PRO A 384 29.89 -5.00 -11.78
C PRO A 384 31.43 -4.98 -11.62
N GLU A 385 32.18 -4.60 -12.66
CA GLU A 385 33.65 -4.50 -12.56
C GLU A 385 34.05 -3.28 -11.70
N GLY A 386 33.40 -2.13 -11.91
CA GLY A 386 33.56 -0.96 -11.05
C GLY A 386 33.15 -1.23 -9.62
N ALA A 387 32.04 -1.95 -9.41
CA ALA A 387 31.57 -2.38 -8.09
C ALA A 387 32.61 -3.25 -7.36
N LYS A 388 33.17 -4.25 -8.03
CA LYS A 388 34.22 -5.11 -7.47
C LYS A 388 35.47 -4.33 -7.06
N LYS A 389 35.89 -3.37 -7.90
CA LYS A 389 37.02 -2.50 -7.60
C LYS A 389 36.71 -1.62 -6.38
N LEU A 390 35.53 -1.04 -6.30
CA LEU A 390 35.10 -0.20 -5.19
C LEU A 390 35.02 -1.00 -3.87
N LEU A 391 34.55 -2.26 -3.91
CA LEU A 391 34.62 -3.15 -2.73
C LEU A 391 36.03 -3.40 -2.26
N ALA A 392 36.98 -3.62 -3.18
CA ALA A 392 38.38 -3.83 -2.82
C ALA A 392 38.99 -2.57 -2.17
N GLU A 393 38.69 -1.37 -2.71
CA GLU A 393 39.07 -0.07 -2.13
C GLU A 393 38.44 0.18 -0.76
N ALA A 394 37.21 -0.31 -0.55
CA ALA A 394 36.48 -0.24 0.72
C ALA A 394 36.97 -1.27 1.76
N GLY A 395 37.99 -2.10 1.44
CA GLY A 395 38.60 -3.07 2.36
C GLY A 395 38.12 -4.52 2.21
N TYR A 396 37.36 -4.83 1.16
CA TYR A 396 36.80 -6.16 0.89
C TYR A 396 37.27 -6.74 -0.45
N PRO A 397 38.60 -6.91 -0.69
CA PRO A 397 39.14 -7.40 -1.97
C PRO A 397 38.70 -8.83 -2.29
N ASP A 398 38.45 -9.65 -1.27
CA ASP A 398 37.99 -11.04 -1.39
C ASP A 398 36.48 -11.20 -1.22
N GLY A 399 35.75 -10.09 -1.15
CA GLY A 399 34.30 -10.06 -0.85
C GLY A 399 34.01 -10.33 0.63
N PHE A 400 32.75 -10.62 0.92
CA PHE A 400 32.24 -10.91 2.27
C PHE A 400 30.91 -11.66 2.24
N THR A 401 30.45 -12.13 3.40
CA THR A 401 29.11 -12.71 3.56
C THR A 401 28.21 -11.70 4.24
N MET A 402 26.98 -11.54 3.73
CA MET A 402 25.95 -10.70 4.33
C MET A 402 24.58 -11.39 4.32
N SER A 403 23.69 -10.96 5.17
CA SER A 403 22.32 -11.45 5.26
C SER A 403 21.32 -10.52 4.57
N LEU A 404 20.25 -11.11 4.03
CA LEU A 404 19.05 -10.40 3.56
C LEU A 404 17.81 -11.00 4.20
N TYR A 405 17.09 -10.20 4.98
CA TYR A 405 15.84 -10.58 5.63
C TYR A 405 14.64 -10.12 4.82
N ILE A 406 13.74 -11.04 4.47
CA ILE A 406 12.52 -10.76 3.71
C ILE A 406 11.29 -11.41 4.35
N GLY A 407 10.16 -10.71 4.31
CA GLY A 407 8.87 -11.35 4.52
C GLY A 407 8.49 -12.17 3.28
N SER A 408 8.14 -13.44 3.47
CA SER A 408 7.94 -14.40 2.39
C SER A 408 6.80 -14.01 1.45
N THR A 409 7.14 -13.74 0.20
CA THR A 409 6.25 -13.64 -0.95
C THR A 409 7.00 -14.07 -2.20
N THR A 410 6.31 -14.57 -3.21
CA THR A 410 6.93 -15.01 -4.47
C THR A 410 7.83 -13.95 -5.09
N TYR A 411 7.40 -12.68 -5.08
CA TYR A 411 8.18 -11.57 -5.68
C TYR A 411 9.44 -11.26 -4.88
N ARG A 412 9.36 -11.25 -3.54
CA ARG A 412 10.53 -10.98 -2.68
C ARG A 412 11.53 -12.11 -2.72
N GLU A 413 11.08 -13.35 -2.82
CA GLU A 413 11.97 -14.50 -2.98
C GLU A 413 12.70 -14.49 -4.32
N LYS A 414 12.01 -14.16 -5.43
CA LYS A 414 12.66 -13.93 -6.73
C LYS A 414 13.70 -12.80 -6.68
N MET A 415 13.32 -11.67 -6.08
CA MET A 415 14.24 -10.53 -5.88
C MET A 415 15.48 -10.96 -5.12
N ALA A 416 15.35 -11.67 -3.99
CA ALA A 416 16.46 -12.12 -3.17
C ALA A 416 17.39 -13.07 -3.94
N GLN A 417 16.85 -14.01 -4.72
CA GLN A 417 17.62 -14.92 -5.58
C GLN A 417 18.39 -14.18 -6.68
N MET A 418 17.77 -13.15 -7.30
CA MET A 418 18.45 -12.33 -8.30
C MET A 418 19.56 -11.48 -7.69
N LEU A 419 19.34 -10.88 -6.52
CA LEU A 419 20.41 -10.18 -5.78
C LEU A 419 21.53 -11.12 -5.39
N GLN A 420 21.22 -12.35 -4.95
CA GLN A 420 22.22 -13.37 -4.65
C GLN A 420 23.08 -13.68 -5.88
N TYR A 421 22.49 -13.78 -7.05
CA TYR A 421 23.20 -13.96 -8.32
C TYR A 421 24.11 -12.75 -8.62
N TYR A 422 23.56 -11.53 -8.65
CA TYR A 422 24.33 -10.33 -8.99
C TYR A 422 25.49 -10.09 -8.02
N TRP A 423 25.23 -10.17 -6.72
CA TRP A 423 26.27 -9.91 -5.73
C TRP A 423 27.34 -11.00 -5.67
N SER A 424 27.01 -12.24 -6.06
CA SER A 424 28.02 -13.30 -6.19
C SER A 424 29.09 -12.96 -7.24
N GLN A 425 28.76 -12.20 -8.28
CA GLN A 425 29.70 -11.80 -9.34
C GLN A 425 30.80 -10.83 -8.83
N ILE A 426 30.51 -10.14 -7.73
CA ILE A 426 31.46 -9.22 -7.09
C ILE A 426 32.08 -9.79 -5.80
N GLY A 427 31.90 -11.09 -5.54
CA GLY A 427 32.48 -11.78 -4.38
C GLY A 427 31.63 -11.72 -3.10
N VAL A 428 30.42 -11.20 -3.16
CA VAL A 428 29.55 -11.13 -1.98
C VAL A 428 28.61 -12.34 -1.93
N THR A 429 28.69 -13.08 -0.82
CA THR A 429 27.81 -14.21 -0.54
C THR A 429 26.57 -13.73 0.22
N LEU A 430 25.38 -13.96 -0.34
CA LEU A 430 24.11 -13.55 0.27
C LEU A 430 23.43 -14.72 0.98
N ASP A 431 23.21 -14.58 2.29
CA ASP A 431 22.43 -15.50 3.12
C ASP A 431 20.98 -14.99 3.23
N ILE A 432 20.06 -15.62 2.50
CA ILE A 432 18.66 -15.22 2.43
C ILE A 432 17.89 -15.79 3.62
N LYS A 433 17.23 -14.93 4.38
CA LYS A 433 16.35 -15.24 5.51
C LYS A 433 14.90 -14.86 5.16
N SER A 434 14.12 -15.84 4.73
CA SER A 434 12.70 -15.70 4.40
C SER A 434 11.83 -16.21 5.55
N SER A 435 10.84 -15.42 5.97
CA SER A 435 9.94 -15.75 7.09
C SER A 435 8.57 -15.09 6.91
N THR A 436 7.64 -15.35 7.82
CA THR A 436 6.36 -14.61 7.83
C THR A 436 6.60 -13.11 8.06
N MET A 437 5.64 -12.26 7.70
CA MET A 437 5.78 -10.81 7.94
C MET A 437 5.91 -10.47 9.44
N ALA A 438 5.26 -11.23 10.32
CA ALA A 438 5.35 -11.03 11.76
C ALA A 438 6.76 -11.40 12.28
N ASP A 439 7.29 -12.55 11.88
CA ASP A 439 8.65 -12.99 12.25
C ASP A 439 9.71 -12.08 11.62
N TRP A 440 9.51 -11.64 10.37
CA TRP A 440 10.38 -10.67 9.72
C TRP A 440 10.43 -9.35 10.53
N SER A 441 9.27 -8.80 10.87
CA SER A 441 9.19 -7.54 11.64
C SER A 441 9.89 -7.67 12.99
N ALA A 442 9.71 -8.79 13.68
CA ALA A 442 10.38 -9.05 14.95
C ALA A 442 11.90 -9.22 14.79
N ALA A 443 12.35 -9.83 13.68
CA ALA A 443 13.77 -10.06 13.42
C ALA A 443 14.54 -8.79 13.02
N VAL A 444 13.87 -7.83 12.36
CA VAL A 444 14.54 -6.62 11.86
C VAL A 444 14.44 -5.43 12.80
N VAL A 445 13.49 -5.41 13.74
CA VAL A 445 13.40 -4.35 14.75
C VAL A 445 14.68 -4.34 15.59
N ASP A 446 15.27 -3.17 15.81
CA ASP A 446 16.55 -2.98 16.51
C ASP A 446 17.76 -3.74 15.92
N SER A 447 17.61 -4.35 14.74
CA SER A 447 18.67 -5.15 14.10
C SER A 447 19.91 -4.32 13.71
N TRP A 448 19.73 -3.01 13.54
CA TRP A 448 20.82 -2.06 13.29
C TRP A 448 21.88 -2.04 14.40
N GLN A 449 21.56 -2.54 15.60
CA GLN A 449 22.51 -2.60 16.73
C GLN A 449 23.55 -3.71 16.59
N SER A 450 23.42 -4.58 15.59
CA SER A 450 24.33 -5.70 15.33
C SER A 450 24.60 -5.86 13.84
N ASP A 451 25.58 -6.69 13.50
CA ASP A 451 25.93 -7.05 12.13
C ASP A 451 25.19 -8.31 11.62
N VAL A 452 24.19 -8.79 12.34
CA VAL A 452 23.43 -10.00 11.95
C VAL A 452 22.51 -9.72 10.78
N VAL A 453 21.81 -8.58 10.79
CA VAL A 453 20.93 -8.15 9.69
C VAL A 453 21.65 -7.06 8.90
N ASN A 454 22.25 -7.42 7.78
CA ASN A 454 22.96 -6.46 6.93
C ASN A 454 22.04 -5.77 5.94
N SER A 455 20.96 -6.42 5.53
CA SER A 455 19.95 -5.85 4.64
C SER A 455 18.56 -6.46 4.87
N TYR A 456 17.53 -5.73 4.45
CA TYR A 456 16.15 -6.19 4.53
C TYR A 456 15.33 -5.66 3.36
N GLY A 457 14.37 -6.47 2.88
CA GLY A 457 13.52 -6.13 1.74
C GLY A 457 12.04 -6.18 2.07
N VAL A 458 11.31 -5.13 1.68
CA VAL A 458 9.86 -5.01 1.86
C VAL A 458 9.28 -4.02 0.84
N SER A 459 7.96 -3.97 0.68
CA SER A 459 7.24 -2.91 -0.01
C SER A 459 6.46 -2.06 0.99
N TRP A 460 6.27 -0.79 0.67
CA TRP A 460 5.53 0.14 1.52
C TRP A 460 4.62 1.03 0.68
N ASN A 461 3.34 1.08 1.06
CA ASN A 461 2.40 2.05 0.52
C ASN A 461 2.57 3.39 1.24
N SER A 462 2.55 4.48 0.48
CA SER A 462 2.59 5.84 1.00
C SER A 462 1.43 6.65 0.43
N ASP A 463 0.91 7.59 1.19
CA ASP A 463 0.08 8.64 0.64
C ASP A 463 0.97 9.61 -0.18
N PRO A 464 0.38 10.58 -0.89
CA PRO A 464 1.15 11.56 -1.67
C PRO A 464 2.07 12.44 -0.84
N ASP A 465 1.86 12.51 0.48
CA ASP A 465 2.71 13.26 1.38
C ASP A 465 4.03 12.51 1.64
N PRO A 466 5.18 13.11 1.32
CA PRO A 466 6.48 12.45 1.48
C PRO A 466 6.78 11.99 2.90
N TYR A 467 6.24 12.66 3.91
CA TYR A 467 6.50 12.32 5.32
C TYR A 467 6.01 10.92 5.68
N GLY A 468 4.94 10.45 5.04
CA GLY A 468 4.41 9.11 5.25
C GLY A 468 5.44 8.01 5.01
N PHE A 469 6.37 8.22 4.08
CA PHE A 469 7.53 7.35 3.86
C PHE A 469 8.78 7.88 4.59
N LEU A 470 9.22 9.11 4.26
CA LEU A 470 10.52 9.62 4.69
C LEU A 470 10.66 9.71 6.21
N GLY A 471 9.63 10.21 6.91
CA GLY A 471 9.64 10.30 8.36
C GLY A 471 9.71 8.94 9.07
N LYS A 472 9.03 7.92 8.53
CA LYS A 472 9.05 6.57 9.11
C LYS A 472 10.37 5.84 8.92
N PHE A 473 11.07 6.10 7.80
CA PHE A 473 12.24 5.31 7.42
C PHE A 473 13.57 6.00 7.72
N PHE A 474 13.57 7.33 7.92
CA PHE A 474 14.81 8.09 8.05
C PHE A 474 14.89 8.97 9.30
N SER A 475 13.81 9.10 10.08
CA SER A 475 13.89 9.83 11.36
C SER A 475 14.54 8.97 12.45
N SER A 476 15.41 9.58 13.25
CA SER A 476 15.98 8.95 14.45
C SER A 476 14.93 8.56 15.49
N GLN A 477 13.77 9.21 15.48
CA GLN A 477 12.65 8.89 16.36
C GLN A 477 12.04 7.51 16.08
N THR A 478 12.32 6.93 14.91
CA THR A 478 11.82 5.63 14.48
C THR A 478 12.84 4.49 14.57
N LEU A 479 13.97 4.71 15.24
CA LEU A 479 15.07 3.74 15.39
C LEU A 479 14.62 2.37 15.95
N HIS A 480 13.58 2.35 16.78
CA HIS A 480 13.04 1.13 17.39
C HIS A 480 11.84 0.55 16.62
N ALA A 481 11.62 1.00 15.39
CA ALA A 481 10.57 0.47 14.51
C ALA A 481 11.19 -0.38 13.39
N SER A 482 10.47 -1.40 12.95
CA SER A 482 10.89 -2.22 11.79
C SER A 482 11.02 -1.41 10.48
N SER A 483 10.35 -0.27 10.39
CA SER A 483 10.50 0.68 9.27
C SER A 483 11.92 1.27 9.18
N ASN A 484 12.56 1.57 10.32
CA ASN A 484 13.95 2.05 10.38
C ASN A 484 14.93 0.96 10.83
N ALA A 485 14.71 -0.27 10.40
CA ALA A 485 15.58 -1.42 10.71
C ALA A 485 17.05 -1.23 10.27
N GLY A 486 17.30 -0.34 9.30
CA GLY A 486 18.65 0.04 8.87
C GLY A 486 19.39 0.95 9.85
N GLY A 487 18.73 1.46 10.89
CA GLY A 487 19.33 2.31 11.90
C GLY A 487 19.76 3.68 11.38
N TYR A 488 19.00 4.27 10.45
CA TYR A 488 19.32 5.61 9.97
C TYR A 488 19.17 6.60 11.13
N ASN A 489 20.25 7.30 11.46
CA ASN A 489 20.34 8.19 12.61
C ASN A 489 21.29 9.33 12.30
N ASP A 490 20.75 10.42 11.79
CA ASP A 490 21.48 11.61 11.36
C ASP A 490 20.73 12.87 11.80
N PRO A 491 21.32 13.71 12.65
CA PRO A 491 20.70 14.96 13.11
C PRO A 491 20.31 15.93 12.00
N GLU A 492 21.09 16.03 10.91
CA GLU A 492 20.76 16.87 9.76
C GLU A 492 19.51 16.36 9.04
N MET A 493 19.39 15.03 8.92
CA MET A 493 18.17 14.40 8.37
C MET A 493 16.95 14.71 9.22
N ASP A 494 17.08 14.60 10.55
CA ASP A 494 15.98 14.92 11.47
C ASP A 494 15.56 16.40 11.35
N GLU A 495 16.52 17.32 11.18
CA GLU A 495 16.24 18.74 10.97
C GLU A 495 15.45 18.95 9.67
N LEU A 496 15.89 18.38 8.55
CA LEU A 496 15.19 18.46 7.26
C LEU A 496 13.78 17.84 7.31
N LEU A 497 13.64 16.68 7.95
CA LEU A 497 12.34 16.03 8.13
C LEU A 497 11.40 16.89 8.98
N ASN A 498 11.92 17.50 10.06
CA ASN A 498 11.14 18.37 10.92
C ASN A 498 10.76 19.70 10.23
N GLU A 499 11.63 20.28 9.39
CA GLU A 499 11.28 21.43 8.55
C GLU A 499 10.14 21.11 7.60
N GLY A 500 10.21 19.96 6.91
CA GLY A 500 9.17 19.52 6.00
C GLY A 500 7.86 19.18 6.70
N PHE A 501 7.92 18.58 7.89
CA PHE A 501 6.75 18.24 8.69
C PHE A 501 6.11 19.47 9.36
N GLY A 502 6.93 20.37 9.90
CA GLY A 502 6.53 21.51 10.72
C GLY A 502 6.04 22.73 9.92
N SER A 503 5.67 22.57 8.67
CA SER A 503 5.13 23.64 7.82
C SER A 503 3.80 23.25 7.19
N THR A 504 2.86 24.19 7.10
CA THR A 504 1.62 24.03 6.33
C THR A 504 1.77 24.49 4.87
N ASP A 505 2.91 25.08 4.50
CA ASP A 505 3.24 25.53 3.14
C ASP A 505 3.83 24.37 2.33
N THR A 506 3.07 23.81 1.40
CA THR A 506 3.46 22.67 0.58
C THR A 506 4.75 22.92 -0.23
N ALA A 507 5.00 24.15 -0.70
CA ALA A 507 6.20 24.48 -1.46
C ALA A 507 7.46 24.41 -0.58
N LYS A 508 7.39 24.97 0.65
CA LYS A 508 8.48 24.84 1.62
C LYS A 508 8.73 23.39 2.03
N ARG A 509 7.66 22.63 2.24
CA ARG A 509 7.75 21.20 2.53
C ARG A 509 8.44 20.45 1.40
N ALA A 510 8.07 20.73 0.15
CA ALA A 510 8.70 20.12 -1.01
C ALA A 510 10.21 20.40 -1.09
N GLU A 511 10.65 21.62 -0.79
CA GLU A 511 12.08 21.99 -0.74
C GLU A 511 12.86 21.19 0.32
N SER A 512 12.32 21.04 1.53
CA SER A 512 12.96 20.25 2.59
C SER A 512 13.04 18.78 2.22
N TYR A 513 11.94 18.19 1.73
CA TYR A 513 11.93 16.79 1.31
C TYR A 513 12.82 16.51 0.10
N LYS A 514 13.00 17.49 -0.80
CA LYS A 514 13.98 17.41 -1.89
C LYS A 514 15.38 17.13 -1.36
N LYS A 515 15.83 17.90 -0.35
CA LYS A 515 17.14 17.69 0.29
C LYS A 515 17.23 16.35 1.00
N VAL A 516 16.12 15.89 1.63
CA VAL A 516 16.03 14.55 2.23
C VAL A 516 16.28 13.47 1.18
N ILE A 517 15.61 13.57 0.03
CA ILE A 517 15.76 12.56 -1.05
C ILE A 517 17.16 12.58 -1.62
N GLU A 518 17.73 13.76 -1.89
CA GLU A 518 19.10 13.88 -2.37
C GLU A 518 20.09 13.21 -1.40
N LYS A 519 19.92 13.41 -0.08
CA LYS A 519 20.76 12.78 0.94
C LYS A 519 20.57 11.26 0.96
N VAL A 520 19.33 10.78 0.97
CA VAL A 520 18.99 9.36 0.92
C VAL A 520 19.63 8.65 -0.27
N MET A 521 19.58 9.27 -1.44
CA MET A 521 20.11 8.72 -2.69
C MET A 521 21.64 8.75 -2.72
N ASN A 522 22.26 9.85 -2.31
CA ASN A 522 23.72 10.01 -2.29
C ASN A 522 24.42 9.13 -1.24
N GLU A 523 23.72 8.74 -0.19
CA GLU A 523 24.22 7.84 0.85
C GLU A 523 23.97 6.35 0.51
N TYR A 524 23.31 6.06 -0.60
CA TYR A 524 22.99 4.68 -1.04
C TYR A 524 22.30 3.88 0.06
N THR A 525 21.29 4.46 0.69
CA THR A 525 20.61 3.86 1.85
C THR A 525 19.89 2.55 1.53
N GLY A 526 19.64 2.30 0.24
CA GLY A 526 19.00 1.09 -0.26
C GLY A 526 18.86 1.09 -1.79
N ILE A 527 18.38 -0.02 -2.31
CA ILE A 527 18.00 -0.18 -3.72
C ILE A 527 16.48 -0.07 -3.81
N TYR A 528 15.98 1.04 -4.34
CA TYR A 528 14.57 1.25 -4.67
C TYR A 528 14.37 0.72 -6.08
N TYR A 529 13.66 -0.41 -6.24
CA TYR A 529 13.72 -1.10 -7.52
C TYR A 529 12.41 -1.13 -8.29
N ALA A 530 11.25 -1.15 -7.62
CA ALA A 530 9.99 -1.16 -8.34
C ALA A 530 8.88 -0.35 -7.65
N TYR A 531 8.01 0.26 -8.46
CA TYR A 531 6.66 0.65 -8.09
C TYR A 531 5.75 -0.52 -8.42
N GLU A 532 5.02 -1.05 -7.44
CA GLU A 532 4.03 -2.08 -7.70
C GLU A 532 2.88 -1.49 -8.54
N CYS A 533 2.35 -2.27 -9.45
CA CYS A 533 1.18 -1.91 -10.23
C CYS A 533 -0.09 -2.51 -9.65
N ARG A 534 -1.20 -1.80 -9.77
CA ARG A 534 -2.54 -2.31 -9.53
C ARG A 534 -3.11 -2.81 -10.84
N ASN A 535 -3.72 -3.97 -10.78
CA ASN A 535 -4.16 -4.72 -11.96
C ASN A 535 -5.60 -5.13 -11.76
N TRP A 536 -6.50 -4.52 -12.53
CA TRP A 536 -7.91 -4.89 -12.57
C TRP A 536 -8.23 -5.49 -13.93
N ALA A 537 -9.13 -6.49 -13.98
CA ALA A 537 -9.85 -6.79 -15.19
C ALA A 537 -11.20 -6.09 -15.12
N VAL A 538 -11.53 -5.30 -16.13
CA VAL A 538 -12.76 -4.52 -16.19
C VAL A 538 -13.56 -4.97 -17.41
N SER A 539 -14.81 -5.34 -17.20
CA SER A 539 -15.75 -5.66 -18.28
C SER A 539 -15.94 -4.44 -19.18
N PRO A 540 -16.02 -4.61 -20.51
CA PRO A 540 -16.31 -3.51 -21.43
C PRO A 540 -17.69 -2.85 -21.21
N LYS A 541 -18.55 -3.48 -20.40
CA LYS A 541 -19.85 -2.94 -19.98
C LYS A 541 -19.75 -1.92 -18.85
N VAL A 542 -18.60 -1.83 -18.19
CA VAL A 542 -18.37 -0.88 -17.08
C VAL A 542 -17.87 0.45 -17.64
N HIS A 543 -18.47 1.52 -17.19
CA HIS A 543 -18.13 2.88 -17.59
C HIS A 543 -17.87 3.76 -16.38
N ASP A 544 -17.09 4.81 -16.58
CA ASP A 544 -16.72 5.81 -15.58
C ASP A 544 -16.04 5.26 -14.32
N ALA A 545 -15.34 4.12 -14.46
CA ALA A 545 -14.48 3.60 -13.40
C ALA A 545 -13.11 4.28 -13.42
N VAL A 546 -12.57 4.60 -12.25
CA VAL A 546 -11.25 5.23 -12.09
C VAL A 546 -10.36 4.35 -11.22
N LEU A 547 -9.24 3.90 -11.76
CA LEU A 547 -8.17 3.26 -10.99
C LEU A 547 -7.18 4.33 -10.52
N ARG A 548 -7.23 4.64 -9.22
CA ARG A 548 -6.26 5.54 -8.58
C ARG A 548 -5.07 4.76 -7.98
N ALA A 549 -4.03 5.50 -7.65
CA ALA A 549 -2.82 4.94 -7.05
C ALA A 549 -3.05 4.26 -5.70
N ASP A 550 -3.99 4.74 -4.90
CA ASP A 550 -4.41 4.13 -3.64
C ASP A 550 -5.25 2.86 -3.85
N ASN A 551 -5.56 2.53 -5.11
CA ASN A 551 -6.33 1.34 -5.50
C ASN A 551 -7.74 1.26 -4.88
N GLN A 552 -8.35 2.39 -4.53
CA GLN A 552 -9.69 2.39 -3.94
C GLN A 552 -10.77 2.18 -5.01
N MET A 553 -11.74 1.30 -4.71
CA MET A 553 -12.97 1.16 -5.50
C MET A 553 -13.96 2.22 -5.04
N LEU A 554 -14.00 3.32 -5.79
CA LEU A 554 -14.90 4.45 -5.55
C LEU A 554 -15.97 4.45 -6.64
N VAL A 555 -17.24 4.36 -6.26
CA VAL A 555 -18.33 4.15 -7.23
C VAL A 555 -19.08 5.43 -7.56
N ALA A 556 -19.33 6.27 -6.57
CA ALA A 556 -19.98 7.56 -6.78
C ALA A 556 -19.25 8.65 -5.98
N THR A 557 -18.52 9.51 -6.69
CA THR A 557 -17.69 10.58 -6.12
C THR A 557 -17.86 11.87 -6.95
N PRO A 558 -17.27 12.99 -6.56
CA PRO A 558 -17.30 14.20 -7.38
C PRO A 558 -16.62 14.05 -8.76
N PHE A 559 -15.81 13.01 -8.99
CA PHE A 559 -15.01 12.84 -10.20
C PHE A 559 -15.33 11.56 -10.99
N ASN A 560 -16.17 10.65 -10.48
CA ASN A 560 -16.66 9.48 -11.21
C ASN A 560 -18.02 9.03 -10.69
N ASN A 561 -18.78 8.35 -11.53
CA ASN A 561 -20.07 7.75 -11.15
C ASN A 561 -20.32 6.51 -12.02
N ILE A 562 -19.82 5.36 -11.54
CA ILE A 562 -19.80 4.11 -12.30
C ILE A 562 -21.20 3.68 -12.70
N TRP A 563 -21.33 3.18 -13.94
CA TRP A 563 -22.54 2.53 -14.42
C TRP A 563 -22.18 1.31 -15.28
N VAL A 564 -23.12 0.39 -15.43
CA VAL A 564 -22.93 -0.88 -16.14
C VAL A 564 -24.01 -1.03 -17.21
N GLU A 565 -23.62 -1.36 -18.44
CA GLU A 565 -24.56 -1.72 -19.51
C GLU A 565 -25.31 -3.00 -19.17
N LYS A 566 -26.63 -3.01 -19.46
CA LYS A 566 -27.51 -4.15 -19.17
C LYS A 566 -27.37 -5.27 -20.19
#